data_51e3d092081b61d75c0dc975574db0e7
#
_entry.id   51e3d092081b61d75c0dc975574db0e7
#
_cell.length_a   1.000
_cell.length_b   1.000
_cell.length_c   1.000
_cell.angle_alpha   90.00
_cell.angle_beta   90.00
_cell.angle_gamma   90.00
#
_symmetry.space_group_name_H-M   'P 1'
#
loop_
_entity.id
_entity.type
_entity.pdbx_description
1 polymer ?
#
loop_
_entity_poly.entity_id
_entity_poly.type
_entity_poly.pdbx_seq_one_letter_code
_entity_poly.pdbx_strand_id
1 'polypeptide(L)'
;DKCGFGSQTVTRKFLKEIDEYTPDLIQLHIMHGYYINLEILFEYIKKKNIPVVWTFHDCWAFTGHCPYFELVHCEKWKTGCYDCEQKRHHPTSLVFDNSKGNWEKKKELFTEIPNLTIVTPSEWLAGLVRLSFFKGCRIEVINNGINLNDFKPTTGTIIDKLQIGDRKVILGVSSTWAKSKGLDDFIQLASLLPK
;
A
#
# COMPACT_ATOMS: atom_id res chain seq x y z
N ASP A 1 10.18 -6.77 14.14
CA ASP A 1 10.12 -5.84 13.02
C ASP A 1 10.01 -4.40 13.53
N LYS A 2 10.89 -3.52 13.05
CA LYS A 2 10.91 -2.08 13.36
C LYS A 2 10.55 -1.22 12.14
N CYS A 3 9.88 -1.79 11.16
CA CYS A 3 9.43 -1.09 9.97
C CYS A 3 8.52 0.08 10.36
N GLY A 4 8.90 1.29 9.98
CA GLY A 4 8.21 2.52 10.38
C GLY A 4 8.54 3.02 11.80
N PHE A 5 9.30 2.30 12.62
CA PHE A 5 9.63 2.69 14.01
C PHE A 5 11.14 2.82 14.27
N GLY A 6 11.95 2.72 13.21
CA GLY A 6 13.38 3.02 13.24
C GLY A 6 13.68 4.50 13.00
N SER A 7 14.91 4.81 12.61
CA SER A 7 15.35 6.10 12.02
C SER A 7 14.99 7.38 12.79
N GLN A 8 14.99 7.32 14.14
CA GLN A 8 14.57 8.44 14.98
C GLN A 8 15.37 9.71 14.74
N THR A 9 16.71 9.61 14.72
CA THR A 9 17.60 10.78 14.56
C THR A 9 17.39 11.47 13.21
N VAL A 10 17.27 10.68 12.14
CA VAL A 10 17.05 11.19 10.78
C VAL A 10 15.68 11.88 10.70
N THR A 11 14.64 11.28 11.28
CA THR A 11 13.31 11.87 11.32
C THR A 11 13.29 13.20 12.06
N ARG A 12 13.94 13.30 13.24
CA ARG A 12 14.02 14.57 13.97
C ARG A 12 14.74 15.65 13.19
N LYS A 13 15.78 15.31 12.44
CA LYS A 13 16.48 16.25 11.56
C LYS A 13 15.59 16.73 10.42
N PHE A 14 14.92 15.81 9.75
CA PHE A 14 13.98 16.10 8.67
C PHE A 14 12.82 17.01 9.14
N LEU A 15 12.28 16.80 10.34
CA LEU A 15 11.21 17.63 10.87
C LEU A 15 11.62 19.08 11.13
N LYS A 16 12.91 19.38 11.35
CA LYS A 16 13.41 20.76 11.43
C LYS A 16 13.31 21.45 10.06
N GLU A 17 13.65 20.73 8.99
CA GLU A 17 13.53 21.24 7.63
C GLU A 17 12.04 21.47 7.25
N ILE A 18 11.13 20.60 7.70
CA ILE A 18 9.69 20.81 7.54
C ILE A 18 9.20 22.04 8.32
N ASP A 19 9.72 22.27 9.53
CA ASP A 19 9.38 23.46 10.34
C ASP A 19 9.80 24.76 9.65
N GLU A 20 10.97 24.78 9.01
CA GLU A 20 11.45 25.92 8.23
C GLU A 20 10.62 26.13 6.95
N TYR A 21 10.18 25.05 6.33
CA TYR A 21 9.35 25.09 5.11
C TYR A 21 7.91 25.52 5.39
N THR A 22 7.37 25.26 6.60
CA THR A 22 6.00 25.60 7.04
C THR A 22 4.90 25.16 6.06
N PRO A 23 4.72 23.84 5.81
CA PRO A 23 3.74 23.36 4.83
C PRO A 23 2.30 23.58 5.31
N ASP A 24 1.41 23.95 4.39
CA ASP A 24 -0.03 24.03 4.63
C ASP A 24 -0.71 22.66 4.63
N LEU A 25 -0.08 21.65 4.01
CA LEU A 25 -0.56 20.29 3.89
C LEU A 25 0.60 19.32 3.73
N ILE A 26 0.46 18.13 4.32
CA ILE A 26 1.41 17.03 4.13
C ILE A 26 0.74 15.93 3.33
N GLN A 27 1.34 15.55 2.21
CA GLN A 27 0.93 14.37 1.46
C GLN A 27 1.86 13.20 1.78
N LEU A 28 1.24 12.07 2.18
CA LEU A 28 1.95 10.84 2.50
C LEU A 28 1.63 9.75 1.47
N HIS A 29 2.60 8.89 1.21
CA HIS A 29 2.44 7.71 0.39
C HIS A 29 2.92 6.48 1.16
N ILE A 30 3.79 5.67 0.57
CA ILE A 30 4.33 4.43 1.13
C ILE A 30 5.18 4.74 2.37
N MET A 31 4.64 4.47 3.56
CA MET A 31 5.31 4.76 4.84
C MET A 31 6.02 3.54 5.44
N HIS A 32 5.85 2.37 4.83
CA HIS A 32 6.55 1.16 5.27
C HIS A 32 7.99 1.15 4.73
N GLY A 33 8.91 1.31 5.63
CA GLY A 33 10.33 1.35 5.33
C GLY A 33 11.12 1.66 6.59
N TYR A 34 12.40 1.85 6.42
CA TYR A 34 13.32 2.16 7.52
C TYR A 34 13.86 3.58 7.46
N TYR A 35 13.27 4.44 6.61
CA TYR A 35 13.73 5.80 6.33
C TYR A 35 13.13 6.85 7.27
N ILE A 36 12.00 6.56 7.92
CA ILE A 36 11.29 7.49 8.80
C ILE A 36 10.78 6.78 10.06
N ASN A 37 10.63 7.52 11.14
CA ASN A 37 9.98 7.06 12.37
C ASN A 37 8.56 7.65 12.43
N LEU A 38 7.56 6.78 12.37
CA LEU A 38 6.16 7.17 12.31
C LEU A 38 5.68 7.85 13.60
N GLU A 39 6.11 7.36 14.76
CA GLU A 39 5.73 7.92 16.05
C GLU A 39 6.12 9.41 16.11
N ILE A 40 7.38 9.70 15.82
CA ILE A 40 7.91 11.07 15.82
C ILE A 40 7.24 11.95 14.75
N LEU A 41 6.99 11.40 13.55
CA LEU A 41 6.33 12.13 12.47
C LEU A 41 4.87 12.46 12.82
N PHE A 42 4.09 11.48 13.28
CA PHE A 42 2.68 11.67 13.55
C PHE A 42 2.42 12.50 14.81
N GLU A 43 3.28 12.41 15.84
CA GLU A 43 3.26 13.34 16.97
C GLU A 43 3.51 14.78 16.52
N TYR A 44 4.46 15.00 15.62
CA TYR A 44 4.72 16.32 15.04
C TYR A 44 3.50 16.84 14.27
N ILE A 45 2.90 16.03 13.40
CA ILE A 45 1.71 16.39 12.61
C ILE A 45 0.55 16.79 13.54
N LYS A 46 0.27 15.98 14.55
CA LYS A 46 -0.76 16.26 15.56
C LYS A 46 -0.49 17.59 16.29
N LYS A 47 0.73 17.78 16.78
CA LYS A 47 1.14 18.99 17.49
C LYS A 47 1.00 20.24 16.66
N LYS A 48 1.33 20.18 15.38
CA LYS A 48 1.25 21.32 14.44
C LYS A 48 -0.13 21.49 13.82
N ASN A 49 -1.02 20.52 14.00
CA ASN A 49 -2.36 20.47 13.41
C ASN A 49 -2.35 20.62 11.88
N ILE A 50 -1.34 20.03 11.22
CA ILE A 50 -1.20 20.12 9.76
C ILE A 50 -2.15 19.11 9.11
N PRO A 51 -2.96 19.52 8.11
CA PRO A 51 -3.79 18.61 7.33
C PRO A 51 -2.96 17.54 6.61
N VAL A 52 -3.49 16.32 6.54
CA VAL A 52 -2.81 15.19 5.90
C VAL A 52 -3.68 14.57 4.81
N VAL A 53 -3.11 14.38 3.65
CA VAL A 53 -3.64 13.50 2.61
C VAL A 53 -2.72 12.29 2.52
N TRP A 54 -3.25 11.10 2.84
CA TRP A 54 -2.45 9.88 2.81
C TRP A 54 -2.97 8.91 1.75
N THR A 55 -2.17 8.72 0.68
CA THR A 55 -2.50 7.79 -0.39
C THR A 55 -1.98 6.39 -0.05
N PHE A 56 -2.90 5.44 0.08
CA PHE A 56 -2.59 4.04 0.30
C PHE A 56 -2.38 3.33 -1.04
N HIS A 57 -1.32 2.53 -1.14
CA HIS A 57 -1.01 1.70 -2.30
C HIS A 57 -1.08 0.20 -1.95
N ASP A 58 -1.19 -0.11 -0.67
CA ASP A 58 -1.32 -1.45 -0.11
C ASP A 58 -2.00 -1.40 1.27
N CYS A 59 -2.04 -2.53 1.95
CA CYS A 59 -2.76 -2.68 3.22
C CYS A 59 -1.88 -2.47 4.46
N TRP A 60 -0.58 -2.17 4.31
CA TRP A 60 0.34 -2.10 5.44
C TRP A 60 -0.07 -1.09 6.53
N ALA A 61 -0.68 0.02 6.14
CA ALA A 61 -1.05 1.09 7.08
C ALA A 61 -2.02 0.60 8.17
N PHE A 62 -2.90 -0.35 7.86
CA PHE A 62 -3.90 -0.88 8.80
C PHE A 62 -3.69 -2.34 9.22
N THR A 63 -2.56 -2.94 8.86
CA THR A 63 -2.14 -4.26 9.36
C THR A 63 -1.01 -4.13 10.38
N GLY A 64 -0.77 -5.19 11.14
CA GLY A 64 0.35 -5.21 12.10
C GLY A 64 1.70 -5.50 11.47
N HIS A 65 1.72 -6.04 10.23
CA HIS A 65 2.95 -6.47 9.58
C HIS A 65 2.87 -6.42 8.06
N CYS A 66 2.04 -7.27 7.45
CA CYS A 66 2.05 -7.55 6.02
C CYS A 66 1.30 -6.48 5.19
N PRO A 67 1.81 -6.12 4.00
CA PRO A 67 1.07 -5.27 3.06
C PRO A 67 0.01 -6.04 2.25
N TYR A 68 0.08 -7.39 2.20
CA TYR A 68 -0.79 -8.24 1.37
C TYR A 68 -1.26 -9.46 2.16
N PHE A 69 -2.38 -9.36 2.83
CA PHE A 69 -2.95 -10.44 3.64
C PHE A 69 -3.83 -11.40 2.84
N GLU A 70 -4.20 -11.04 1.62
CA GLU A 70 -5.06 -11.84 0.74
C GLU A 70 -4.44 -13.20 0.38
N LEU A 71 -3.12 -13.26 0.27
CA LEU A 71 -2.38 -14.48 -0.06
C LEU A 71 -2.60 -15.62 0.95
N VAL A 72 -2.98 -15.27 2.18
CA VAL A 72 -3.23 -16.23 3.27
C VAL A 72 -4.65 -16.09 3.82
N HIS A 73 -5.52 -15.34 3.14
CA HIS A 73 -6.91 -15.08 3.54
C HIS A 73 -7.06 -14.64 5.00
N CYS A 74 -6.15 -13.81 5.49
CA CYS A 74 -6.11 -13.35 6.88
C CYS A 74 -7.14 -12.26 7.13
N GLU A 75 -7.99 -12.44 8.14
CA GLU A 75 -9.01 -11.46 8.55
C GLU A 75 -8.65 -10.74 9.88
N LYS A 76 -7.54 -11.09 10.53
CA LYS A 76 -7.15 -10.59 11.85
C LYS A 76 -6.99 -9.06 11.88
N TRP A 77 -6.55 -8.46 10.79
CA TRP A 77 -6.32 -7.02 10.67
C TRP A 77 -7.57 -6.15 10.96
N LYS A 78 -8.76 -6.70 10.84
CA LYS A 78 -10.02 -5.98 11.12
C LYS A 78 -10.19 -5.65 12.60
N THR A 79 -9.73 -6.53 13.48
CA THR A 79 -9.95 -6.42 14.93
C THR A 79 -8.68 -6.40 15.75
N GLY A 80 -7.55 -6.84 15.20
CA GLY A 80 -6.24 -6.89 15.83
C GLY A 80 -5.35 -7.94 15.16
N CYS A 81 -4.09 -7.62 14.88
CA CYS A 81 -3.12 -8.58 14.34
C CYS A 81 -2.43 -9.36 15.47
N TYR A 82 -2.12 -10.61 15.22
CA TYR A 82 -1.32 -11.49 16.09
C TYR A 82 -0.96 -12.75 15.30
N ASP A 83 0.09 -13.46 15.69
CA ASP A 83 0.58 -14.69 15.06
C ASP A 83 0.57 -14.58 13.54
N CYS A 84 1.38 -13.64 13.03
CA CYS A 84 1.40 -13.31 11.61
C CYS A 84 2.05 -14.42 10.79
N GLU A 85 1.26 -15.09 9.96
CA GLU A 85 1.73 -16.15 9.06
C GLU A 85 2.75 -15.62 8.04
N GLN A 86 2.64 -14.35 7.70
CA GLN A 86 3.52 -13.68 6.74
C GLN A 86 4.73 -12.95 7.37
N LYS A 87 5.06 -13.18 8.64
CA LYS A 87 6.15 -12.48 9.32
C LYS A 87 7.52 -12.61 8.64
N ARG A 88 7.72 -13.64 7.82
CA ARG A 88 8.94 -13.87 7.05
C ARG A 88 8.92 -13.21 5.66
N HIS A 89 7.78 -12.69 5.23
CA HIS A 89 7.65 -11.90 4.02
C HIS A 89 7.92 -10.42 4.31
N HIS A 90 7.95 -9.60 3.25
CA HIS A 90 8.22 -8.16 3.40
C HIS A 90 7.11 -7.43 4.21
N PRO A 91 7.51 -6.57 5.16
CA PRO A 91 8.83 -6.32 5.76
C PRO A 91 9.24 -7.48 6.68
N THR A 92 10.41 -8.08 6.41
CA THR A 92 10.79 -9.36 7.04
C THR A 92 11.09 -9.23 8.53
N SER A 93 10.50 -10.11 9.35
CA SER A 93 10.88 -10.35 10.73
C SER A 93 11.31 -11.81 10.93
N LEU A 94 12.59 -12.02 11.20
CA LEU A 94 13.17 -13.37 11.24
C LEU A 94 12.89 -14.11 12.55
N VAL A 95 12.80 -13.40 13.67
CA VAL A 95 12.75 -14.00 15.01
C VAL A 95 11.43 -13.71 15.71
N PHE A 96 11.08 -12.45 15.89
CA PHE A 96 9.93 -12.05 16.70
C PHE A 96 8.74 -11.67 15.84
N ASP A 97 7.54 -12.09 16.28
CA ASP A 97 6.30 -11.56 15.76
C ASP A 97 5.84 -10.38 16.63
N ASN A 98 5.94 -9.18 16.10
CA ASN A 98 5.46 -7.97 16.74
C ASN A 98 4.17 -7.43 16.11
N SER A 99 3.47 -8.26 15.35
CA SER A 99 2.29 -7.82 14.60
C SER A 99 1.19 -7.25 15.50
N LYS A 100 1.00 -7.81 16.70
CA LYS A 100 0.04 -7.28 17.68
C LYS A 100 0.42 -5.87 18.13
N GLY A 101 1.63 -5.69 18.66
CA GLY A 101 2.10 -4.39 19.14
C GLY A 101 2.17 -3.33 18.04
N ASN A 102 2.57 -3.72 16.82
CA ASN A 102 2.59 -2.81 15.68
C ASN A 102 1.18 -2.39 15.27
N TRP A 103 0.19 -3.29 15.29
CA TRP A 103 -1.20 -2.97 14.96
C TRP A 103 -1.80 -1.99 15.97
N GLU A 104 -1.64 -2.28 17.26
CA GLU A 104 -2.11 -1.42 18.35
C GLU A 104 -1.50 -0.02 18.26
N LYS A 105 -0.19 0.04 18.06
CA LYS A 105 0.55 1.29 17.94
C LYS A 105 0.14 2.10 16.70
N LYS A 106 -0.02 1.46 15.56
CA LYS A 106 -0.50 2.12 14.34
C LYS A 106 -1.91 2.66 14.53
N LYS A 107 -2.81 1.87 15.12
CA LYS A 107 -4.16 2.33 15.42
C LYS A 107 -4.15 3.60 16.26
N GLU A 108 -3.41 3.63 17.36
CA GLU A 108 -3.28 4.80 18.23
C GLU A 108 -2.69 6.01 17.48
N LEU A 109 -1.61 5.81 16.75
CA LEU A 109 -0.92 6.89 16.05
C LEU A 109 -1.76 7.49 14.91
N PHE A 110 -2.47 6.66 14.14
CA PHE A 110 -3.05 7.08 12.87
C PHE A 110 -4.51 7.52 12.98
N THR A 111 -5.27 7.06 13.99
CA THR A 111 -6.68 7.41 14.12
C THR A 111 -6.93 8.78 14.80
N GLU A 112 -5.94 9.33 15.44
CA GLU A 112 -6.05 10.62 16.15
C GLU A 112 -5.47 11.81 15.36
N ILE A 113 -5.32 11.67 14.05
CA ILE A 113 -4.79 12.75 13.21
C ILE A 113 -5.94 13.69 12.85
N PRO A 114 -5.90 14.97 13.24
CA PRO A 114 -6.90 15.94 12.81
C PRO A 114 -6.78 16.14 11.29
N ASN A 115 -7.92 16.27 10.60
CA ASN A 115 -7.97 16.55 9.17
C ASN A 115 -7.22 15.53 8.29
N LEU A 116 -7.30 14.23 8.65
CA LEU A 116 -6.79 13.14 7.80
C LEU A 116 -7.78 12.81 6.69
N THR A 117 -7.33 12.85 5.46
CA THR A 117 -8.02 12.27 4.31
C THR A 117 -7.20 11.12 3.74
N ILE A 118 -7.80 9.94 3.64
CA ILE A 118 -7.18 8.77 3.02
C ILE A 118 -7.61 8.72 1.56
N VAL A 119 -6.64 8.54 0.68
CA VAL A 119 -6.88 8.34 -0.76
C VAL A 119 -6.51 6.91 -1.11
N THR A 120 -7.35 6.24 -1.92
CA THR A 120 -7.08 4.91 -2.44
C THR A 120 -7.20 4.89 -3.96
N PRO A 121 -6.37 4.10 -4.69
CA PRO A 121 -6.42 4.03 -6.15
C PRO A 121 -7.58 3.18 -6.68
N SER A 122 -8.38 2.57 -5.81
CA SER A 122 -9.49 1.70 -6.21
C SER A 122 -10.56 1.58 -5.12
N GLU A 123 -11.80 1.33 -5.53
CA GLU A 123 -12.90 1.02 -4.61
C GLU A 123 -12.65 -0.25 -3.79
N TRP A 124 -11.92 -1.22 -4.34
CA TRP A 124 -11.53 -2.43 -3.63
C TRP A 124 -10.71 -2.08 -2.36
N LEU A 125 -9.65 -1.27 -2.51
CA LEU A 125 -8.83 -0.88 -1.37
C LEU A 125 -9.59 0.05 -0.41
N ALA A 126 -10.43 0.96 -0.93
CA ALA A 126 -11.30 1.79 -0.11
C ALA A 126 -12.24 0.93 0.76
N GLY A 127 -12.81 -0.15 0.20
CA GLY A 127 -13.64 -1.10 0.92
C GLY A 127 -12.89 -1.75 2.10
N LEU A 128 -11.62 -2.15 1.90
CA LEU A 128 -10.78 -2.69 2.97
C LEU A 128 -10.49 -1.63 4.06
N VAL A 129 -10.14 -0.41 3.66
CA VAL A 129 -9.90 0.69 4.61
C VAL A 129 -11.13 0.97 5.48
N ARG A 130 -12.33 0.96 4.90
CA ARG A 130 -13.60 1.13 5.64
C ARG A 130 -13.87 0.01 6.66
N LEU A 131 -13.30 -1.18 6.46
CA LEU A 131 -13.40 -2.31 7.40
C LEU A 131 -12.30 -2.30 8.47
N SER A 132 -11.30 -1.43 8.34
CA SER A 132 -10.18 -1.31 9.27
C SER A 132 -10.46 -0.31 10.40
N PHE A 133 -9.46 -0.05 11.24
CA PHE A 133 -9.55 0.99 12.26
C PHE A 133 -9.65 2.42 11.68
N PHE A 134 -9.50 2.61 10.37
CA PHE A 134 -9.73 3.87 9.66
C PHE A 134 -11.19 4.13 9.27
N LYS A 135 -12.13 3.28 9.68
CA LYS A 135 -13.56 3.38 9.32
C LYS A 135 -14.22 4.74 9.58
N GLY A 136 -13.66 5.54 10.49
CA GLY A 136 -14.15 6.89 10.82
C GLY A 136 -13.46 8.02 10.07
N CYS A 137 -12.45 7.73 9.25
CA CYS A 137 -11.72 8.72 8.46
C CYS A 137 -12.45 9.05 7.16
N ARG A 138 -12.17 10.24 6.62
CA ARG A 138 -12.57 10.58 5.26
C ARG A 138 -11.78 9.73 4.28
N ILE A 139 -12.46 9.02 3.36
CA ILE A 139 -11.86 8.13 2.37
C ILE A 139 -12.35 8.55 0.99
N GLU A 140 -11.40 8.87 0.11
CA GLU A 140 -11.63 9.25 -1.27
C GLU A 140 -11.00 8.22 -2.22
N VAL A 141 -11.65 7.97 -3.35
CA VAL A 141 -11.09 7.10 -4.39
C VAL A 141 -10.61 7.96 -5.55
N ILE A 142 -9.31 7.94 -5.78
CA ILE A 142 -8.66 8.63 -6.89
C ILE A 142 -7.77 7.62 -7.61
N ASN A 143 -8.19 7.19 -8.80
CA ASN A 143 -7.44 6.23 -9.58
C ASN A 143 -6.05 6.76 -9.96
N ASN A 144 -5.09 5.83 -10.13
CA ASN A 144 -3.76 6.19 -10.61
C ASN A 144 -3.85 6.83 -12.00
N GLY A 145 -3.18 7.96 -12.17
CA GLY A 145 -3.08 8.64 -13.45
C GLY A 145 -2.12 7.94 -14.41
N ILE A 146 -2.40 8.05 -15.70
CA ILE A 146 -1.50 7.63 -16.79
C ILE A 146 -1.37 8.76 -17.82
N ASN A 147 -0.28 8.74 -18.56
CA ASN A 147 -0.11 9.67 -19.68
C ASN A 147 -0.97 9.24 -20.87
N LEU A 148 -2.09 9.92 -21.12
CA LEU A 148 -3.02 9.61 -22.21
C LEU A 148 -2.44 9.84 -23.60
N ASN A 149 -1.33 10.55 -23.75
CA ASN A 149 -0.64 10.69 -25.04
C ASN A 149 0.11 9.41 -25.42
N ASP A 150 0.63 8.69 -24.40
CA ASP A 150 1.37 7.45 -24.58
C ASP A 150 0.43 6.23 -24.54
N PHE A 151 -0.54 6.24 -23.63
CA PHE A 151 -1.50 5.15 -23.42
C PHE A 151 -2.85 5.47 -24.07
N LYS A 152 -2.93 5.30 -25.38
CA LYS A 152 -4.14 5.49 -26.17
C LYS A 152 -4.31 4.35 -27.17
N PRO A 153 -5.54 4.02 -27.57
CA PRO A 153 -5.79 3.08 -28.63
C PRO A 153 -5.05 3.51 -29.91
N THR A 154 -4.22 2.62 -30.44
CA THR A 154 -3.48 2.85 -31.67
C THR A 154 -3.69 1.65 -32.60
N THR A 155 -3.70 1.90 -33.90
CA THR A 155 -3.59 0.85 -34.92
C THR A 155 -2.15 0.32 -34.88
N GLY A 156 -1.91 -0.67 -34.00
CA GLY A 156 -0.57 -1.19 -33.78
C GLY A 156 -0.23 -2.34 -34.72
N THR A 157 1.00 -2.38 -35.14
CA THR A 157 1.55 -3.47 -35.95
C THR A 157 1.89 -4.73 -35.16
N ILE A 158 1.62 -4.76 -33.83
CA ILE A 158 1.98 -5.90 -32.99
C ILE A 158 1.20 -7.17 -33.36
N ILE A 159 -0.09 -7.00 -33.72
CA ILE A 159 -0.94 -8.10 -34.17
C ILE A 159 -0.38 -8.73 -35.45
N ASP A 160 0.05 -7.88 -36.40
CA ASP A 160 0.65 -8.33 -37.65
C ASP A 160 2.03 -8.98 -37.43
N LYS A 161 2.87 -8.33 -36.59
CA LYS A 161 4.22 -8.86 -36.25
C LYS A 161 4.16 -10.24 -35.57
N LEU A 162 3.16 -10.47 -34.72
CA LEU A 162 2.96 -11.74 -34.03
C LEU A 162 2.09 -12.72 -34.83
N GLN A 163 1.63 -12.35 -36.02
CA GLN A 163 0.77 -13.17 -36.88
C GLN A 163 -0.49 -13.70 -36.14
N ILE A 164 -1.07 -12.86 -35.33
CA ILE A 164 -2.21 -13.24 -34.48
C ILE A 164 -3.45 -13.52 -35.32
N GLY A 165 -3.66 -12.74 -36.39
CA GLY A 165 -4.87 -12.81 -37.23
C GLY A 165 -6.14 -12.51 -36.42
N ASP A 166 -7.19 -13.31 -36.62
CA ASP A 166 -8.47 -13.14 -35.94
C ASP A 166 -8.55 -13.82 -34.55
N ARG A 167 -7.41 -14.33 -34.05
CA ARG A 167 -7.38 -14.98 -32.74
C ARG A 167 -7.62 -13.97 -31.61
N LYS A 168 -8.36 -14.40 -30.60
CA LYS A 168 -8.52 -13.62 -29.36
C LYS A 168 -7.21 -13.59 -28.59
N VAL A 169 -6.88 -12.41 -28.06
CA VAL A 169 -5.64 -12.21 -27.26
C VAL A 169 -6.00 -12.04 -25.80
N ILE A 170 -5.36 -12.82 -24.94
CA ILE A 170 -5.40 -12.63 -23.50
C ILE A 170 -4.00 -12.12 -23.10
N LEU A 171 -3.95 -10.86 -22.63
CA LEU A 171 -2.71 -10.19 -22.28
C LEU A 171 -2.52 -10.13 -20.77
N GLY A 172 -1.36 -10.56 -20.29
CA GLY A 172 -0.89 -10.32 -18.93
C GLY A 172 0.29 -9.35 -18.93
N VAL A 173 0.28 -8.41 -17.98
CA VAL A 173 1.37 -7.44 -17.82
C VAL A 173 1.82 -7.43 -16.36
N SER A 174 3.12 -7.60 -16.13
CA SER A 174 3.71 -7.48 -14.80
C SER A 174 5.18 -7.05 -14.93
N SER A 175 5.64 -6.20 -14.02
CA SER A 175 7.05 -5.83 -13.93
C SER A 175 7.93 -7.04 -13.55
N THR A 176 7.39 -7.93 -12.76
CA THR A 176 8.03 -9.19 -12.35
C THR A 176 6.94 -10.24 -12.14
N TRP A 177 7.00 -11.32 -12.89
CA TRP A 177 6.07 -12.42 -12.73
C TRP A 177 6.40 -13.23 -11.47
N ALA A 178 5.42 -13.39 -10.59
CA ALA A 178 5.50 -14.15 -9.36
C ALA A 178 4.13 -14.75 -9.04
N LYS A 179 4.06 -15.65 -8.07
CA LYS A 179 2.82 -16.25 -7.60
C LYS A 179 1.78 -15.18 -7.20
N SER A 180 2.20 -14.13 -6.50
CA SER A 180 1.34 -13.01 -6.10
C SER A 180 0.81 -12.15 -7.27
N LYS A 181 1.32 -12.38 -8.50
CA LYS A 181 0.89 -11.73 -9.74
C LYS A 181 0.13 -12.68 -10.66
N GLY A 182 -0.28 -13.86 -10.15
CA GLY A 182 -1.07 -14.83 -10.89
C GLY A 182 -0.31 -15.56 -12.00
N LEU A 183 1.01 -15.73 -11.89
CA LEU A 183 1.80 -16.44 -12.91
C LEU A 183 1.30 -17.88 -13.11
N ASP A 184 1.07 -18.61 -12.01
CA ASP A 184 0.62 -19.98 -12.06
C ASP A 184 -0.78 -20.10 -12.70
N ASP A 185 -1.69 -19.16 -12.35
CA ASP A 185 -3.02 -19.08 -12.93
C ASP A 185 -2.97 -18.79 -14.44
N PHE A 186 -2.04 -17.92 -14.86
CA PHE A 186 -1.84 -17.59 -16.28
C PHE A 186 -1.30 -18.78 -17.08
N ILE A 187 -0.38 -19.56 -16.50
CA ILE A 187 0.14 -20.80 -17.10
C ILE A 187 -0.96 -21.85 -17.20
N GLN A 188 -1.74 -22.00 -16.13
CA GLN A 188 -2.86 -22.94 -16.12
C GLN A 188 -3.92 -22.57 -17.17
N LEU A 189 -4.29 -21.30 -17.25
CA LEU A 189 -5.21 -20.78 -18.29
C LEU A 189 -4.72 -21.16 -19.69
N ALA A 190 -3.44 -20.94 -19.98
CA ALA A 190 -2.86 -21.30 -21.28
C ALA A 190 -2.99 -22.81 -21.60
N SER A 191 -2.96 -23.66 -20.59
CA SER A 191 -3.12 -25.11 -20.76
C SER A 191 -4.56 -25.56 -21.02
N LEU A 192 -5.53 -24.76 -20.59
CA LEU A 192 -6.96 -25.04 -20.72
C LEU A 192 -7.58 -24.51 -22.01
N LEU A 193 -6.88 -23.60 -22.69
CA LEU A 193 -7.37 -23.03 -23.95
C LEU A 193 -7.08 -23.95 -25.14
N PRO A 194 -8.00 -24.06 -26.11
CA PRO A 194 -7.74 -24.82 -27.32
C PRO A 194 -6.58 -24.22 -28.10
N LYS A 195 -5.75 -25.10 -28.66
CA LYS A 195 -4.58 -24.71 -29.49
C LYS A 195 -5.00 -24.16 -30.84
#